data_5c42c098c5a4519863476116e93e1309
#
_entry.id   5c42c098c5a4519863476116e93e1309
#
_cell.length_a   1.000
_cell.length_b   1.000
_cell.length_c   1.000
_cell.angle_alpha   90.00
_cell.angle_beta   90.00
_cell.angle_gamma   90.00
#
_symmetry.space_group_name_H-M   'P 1'
#
loop_
_entity.id
_entity.type
_entity.pdbx_description
1 polymer ?
#
loop_
_entity_poly.entity_id
_entity_poly.type
_entity_poly.pdbx_seq_one_letter_code
_entity_poly.pdbx_strand_id
1 'polypeptide(L)'
;MKKRRFMRGLGIALLILLLLVLVGPFLIPVPPAPGTVPSQQLADPDSKFVEIDGINIHYKIMGQGGQFFVLLHGFGASLFSWHAVMEPISQHGTVLAYDRPAFGLTDRPMTWTGENPYSSQSSVDLLLGLLDHFNIQKAILVGNSAGGTVAMQFYLQHPDRVQALILVDPAVFEGGGGPSWLRPFYNTPEMNHLGPLFVRSIQKSGLDLIRMAWYDPSKITQATWDGYTRPLKADNWDRALWYFTAASQVSDLPQHLGEFNLPVLVITGDTDKIVPTANTVRLASALPDAKLVIIPQAGHVPHEEQPALFLQAIFEFIKTIGN
;
A
#
# COMPACT_ATOMS: atom_id res chain seq x y z
N MET A 1 51.27 -30.67 14.20
CA MET A 1 51.34 -29.95 12.91
C MET A 1 50.03 -30.04 12.08
N LYS A 2 49.40 -31.21 11.91
CA LYS A 2 48.15 -31.39 11.11
C LYS A 2 46.99 -30.50 11.58
N LYS A 3 46.72 -30.42 12.91
CA LYS A 3 45.63 -29.58 13.48
C LYS A 3 45.80 -28.08 13.17
N ARG A 4 47.03 -27.57 13.21
CA ARG A 4 47.33 -26.15 12.93
C ARG A 4 47.17 -25.79 11.44
N ARG A 5 47.47 -26.75 10.53
CA ARG A 5 47.23 -26.58 9.08
C ARG A 5 45.74 -26.64 8.78
N PHE A 6 44.99 -27.55 9.41
CA PHE A 6 43.53 -27.64 9.28
C PHE A 6 42.84 -26.36 9.75
N MET A 7 43.17 -25.83 10.95
CA MET A 7 42.61 -24.57 11.45
C MET A 7 42.93 -23.35 10.57
N ARG A 8 44.13 -23.29 9.99
CA ARG A 8 44.49 -22.25 9.01
C ARG A 8 43.67 -22.38 7.73
N GLY A 9 43.48 -23.59 7.19
CA GLY A 9 42.65 -23.84 6.02
C GLY A 9 41.19 -23.46 6.27
N LEU A 10 40.65 -23.82 7.44
CA LEU A 10 39.30 -23.44 7.85
C LEU A 10 39.17 -21.91 7.97
N GLY A 11 40.13 -21.23 8.58
CA GLY A 11 40.12 -19.76 8.69
C GLY A 11 40.15 -19.05 7.33
N ILE A 12 40.96 -19.57 6.38
CA ILE A 12 40.96 -19.03 5.01
C ILE A 12 39.63 -19.26 4.30
N ALA A 13 39.05 -20.46 4.42
CA ALA A 13 37.76 -20.78 3.84
C ALA A 13 36.63 -19.87 4.38
N LEU A 14 36.62 -19.65 5.70
CA LEU A 14 35.67 -18.71 6.34
C LEU A 14 35.85 -17.26 5.88
N LEU A 15 37.11 -16.82 5.74
CA LEU A 15 37.42 -15.49 5.22
C LEU A 15 36.91 -15.32 3.76
N ILE A 16 37.20 -16.33 2.91
CA ILE A 16 36.70 -16.32 1.52
C ILE A 16 35.17 -16.28 1.49
N LEU A 17 34.50 -17.10 2.31
CA LEU A 17 33.03 -17.09 2.41
C LEU A 17 32.52 -15.74 2.86
N LEU A 18 33.14 -15.14 3.87
CA LEU A 18 32.78 -13.81 4.35
C LEU A 18 32.93 -12.76 3.25
N LEU A 19 34.03 -12.78 2.51
CA LEU A 19 34.24 -11.88 1.37
C LEU A 19 33.21 -12.11 0.26
N LEU A 20 32.88 -13.36 -0.03
CA LEU A 20 31.82 -13.67 -1.01
C LEU A 20 30.46 -13.16 -0.59
N VAL A 21 30.15 -13.20 0.70
CA VAL A 21 28.86 -12.68 1.23
C VAL A 21 28.85 -11.16 1.25
N LEU A 22 29.92 -10.49 1.70
CA LEU A 22 29.94 -9.04 1.89
C LEU A 22 30.29 -8.25 0.61
N VAL A 23 31.10 -8.85 -0.29
CA VAL A 23 31.58 -8.16 -1.50
C VAL A 23 30.95 -8.72 -2.76
N GLY A 24 30.72 -10.05 -2.79
CA GLY A 24 30.19 -10.74 -3.97
C GLY A 24 28.90 -10.12 -4.53
N PRO A 25 27.90 -9.74 -3.70
CA PRO A 25 26.71 -9.08 -4.17
C PRO A 25 26.95 -7.84 -5.03
N PHE A 26 27.93 -7.02 -4.67
CA PHE A 26 28.25 -5.79 -5.40
C PHE A 26 28.96 -6.03 -6.76
N LEU A 27 29.43 -7.24 -7.02
CA LEU A 27 29.98 -7.64 -8.32
C LEU A 27 28.87 -8.00 -9.32
N ILE A 28 27.64 -8.18 -8.85
CA ILE A 28 26.48 -8.46 -9.69
C ILE A 28 25.91 -7.13 -10.20
N PRO A 29 25.89 -6.88 -11.52
CA PRO A 29 25.33 -5.65 -12.04
C PRO A 29 23.81 -5.59 -11.84
N VAL A 30 23.29 -4.46 -11.37
CA VAL A 30 21.86 -4.17 -11.21
C VAL A 30 21.51 -2.95 -12.07
N PRO A 31 21.39 -3.14 -13.40
CA PRO A 31 21.00 -2.04 -14.29
C PRO A 31 19.57 -1.57 -13.99
N PRO A 32 19.18 -0.36 -14.43
CA PRO A 32 17.77 0.06 -14.41
C PRO A 32 16.85 -0.98 -15.05
N ALA A 33 15.59 -1.05 -14.62
CA ALA A 33 14.61 -1.94 -15.23
C ALA A 33 14.42 -1.55 -16.71
N PRO A 34 14.40 -2.51 -17.65
CA PRO A 34 14.33 -2.18 -19.07
C PRO A 34 12.94 -1.64 -19.44
N GLY A 35 12.90 -0.68 -20.38
CA GLY A 35 11.66 -0.15 -20.95
C GLY A 35 10.86 0.74 -19.99
N THR A 36 11.49 1.24 -18.92
CA THR A 36 10.87 2.21 -18.01
C THR A 36 11.04 3.64 -18.53
N VAL A 37 10.14 4.51 -18.07
CA VAL A 37 10.10 5.94 -18.39
C VAL A 37 9.76 6.75 -17.12
N PRO A 38 10.06 8.06 -17.10
CA PRO A 38 9.59 8.92 -16.00
C PRO A 38 8.09 8.79 -15.77
N SER A 39 7.67 8.73 -14.50
CA SER A 39 6.27 8.46 -14.11
C SER A 39 5.28 9.45 -14.73
N GLN A 40 5.69 10.73 -14.90
CA GLN A 40 4.87 11.76 -15.51
C GLN A 40 4.50 11.47 -16.98
N GLN A 41 5.32 10.69 -17.71
CA GLN A 41 5.00 10.27 -19.08
C GLN A 41 3.91 9.20 -19.17
N LEU A 42 3.59 8.58 -18.04
CA LEU A 42 2.55 7.57 -17.91
C LEU A 42 1.22 8.15 -17.40
N ALA A 43 1.20 9.46 -17.12
CA ALA A 43 0.04 10.13 -16.52
C ALA A 43 -1.14 10.19 -17.50
N ASP A 44 -2.35 10.09 -16.96
CA ASP A 44 -3.59 10.35 -17.67
C ASP A 44 -3.79 11.87 -17.83
N PRO A 45 -4.65 12.33 -18.76
CA PRO A 45 -4.91 13.77 -18.95
C PRO A 45 -5.49 14.48 -17.70
N ASP A 46 -6.15 13.75 -16.81
CA ASP A 46 -6.72 14.21 -15.54
C ASP A 46 -5.81 13.98 -14.33
N SER A 47 -4.63 13.40 -14.54
CA SER A 47 -3.61 13.22 -13.51
C SER A 47 -3.07 14.58 -13.06
N LYS A 48 -2.90 14.72 -11.75
CA LYS A 48 -2.29 15.90 -11.13
C LYS A 48 -1.14 15.48 -10.23
N PHE A 49 -0.22 16.43 -10.01
CA PHE A 49 0.94 16.21 -9.14
C PHE A 49 1.07 17.39 -8.18
N VAL A 50 1.51 17.10 -6.98
CA VAL A 50 1.79 18.08 -5.92
C VAL A 50 3.03 17.66 -5.14
N GLU A 51 3.88 18.60 -4.81
CA GLU A 51 5.04 18.34 -3.96
C GLU A 51 4.64 18.40 -2.48
N ILE A 52 4.87 17.30 -1.78
CA ILE A 52 4.71 17.18 -0.32
C ILE A 52 6.03 16.62 0.22
N ASP A 53 6.67 17.35 1.11
CA ASP A 53 7.94 16.98 1.73
C ASP A 53 9.04 16.58 0.73
N GLY A 54 9.09 17.29 -0.40
CA GLY A 54 10.07 17.06 -1.46
C GLY A 54 9.79 15.85 -2.35
N ILE A 55 8.61 15.24 -2.23
CA ILE A 55 8.15 14.14 -3.06
C ILE A 55 6.98 14.62 -3.92
N ASN A 56 7.08 14.43 -5.23
CA ASN A 56 6.03 14.79 -6.18
C ASN A 56 4.95 13.70 -6.21
N ILE A 57 3.83 13.96 -5.55
CA ILE A 57 2.75 13.00 -5.32
C ILE A 57 1.74 13.07 -6.46
N HIS A 58 1.50 11.93 -7.09
CA HIS A 58 0.42 11.76 -8.08
C HIS A 58 -0.93 11.64 -7.37
N TYR A 59 -1.90 12.44 -7.82
CA TYR A 59 -3.26 12.40 -7.27
C TYR A 59 -4.32 12.71 -8.32
N LYS A 60 -5.57 12.35 -8.01
CA LYS A 60 -6.80 12.81 -8.68
C LYS A 60 -7.74 13.40 -7.64
N ILE A 61 -8.46 14.45 -8.01
CA ILE A 61 -9.47 15.08 -7.17
C ILE A 61 -10.71 15.34 -8.00
N MET A 62 -11.89 14.97 -7.45
CA MET A 62 -13.19 15.10 -8.08
C MET A 62 -14.23 15.63 -7.10
N GLY A 63 -15.31 16.21 -7.60
CA GLY A 63 -16.41 16.75 -6.80
C GLY A 63 -16.11 18.13 -6.22
N GLN A 64 -17.08 18.69 -5.50
CA GLN A 64 -16.99 20.02 -4.87
C GLN A 64 -17.83 20.07 -3.60
N GLY A 65 -17.32 20.75 -2.57
CA GLY A 65 -18.02 20.98 -1.31
C GLY A 65 -18.37 19.69 -0.55
N GLY A 66 -19.27 19.80 0.42
CA GLY A 66 -19.71 18.64 1.20
C GLY A 66 -18.62 18.00 2.04
N GLN A 67 -18.75 16.70 2.21
CA GLN A 67 -17.75 15.88 2.94
C GLN A 67 -16.49 15.68 2.09
N PHE A 68 -15.35 15.52 2.76
CA PHE A 68 -14.11 15.15 2.09
C PHE A 68 -13.85 13.65 2.26
N PHE A 69 -13.63 12.95 1.14
CA PHE A 69 -13.24 11.56 1.10
C PHE A 69 -11.81 11.46 0.63
N VAL A 70 -10.98 10.72 1.36
CA VAL A 70 -9.61 10.40 0.92
C VAL A 70 -9.50 8.89 0.71
N LEU A 71 -9.13 8.50 -0.51
CA LEU A 71 -9.06 7.10 -0.94
C LEU A 71 -7.61 6.61 -0.90
N LEU A 72 -7.35 5.60 -0.05
CA LEU A 72 -6.03 5.03 0.18
C LEU A 72 -5.98 3.61 -0.41
N HIS A 73 -5.18 3.42 -1.45
CA HIS A 73 -5.02 2.14 -2.14
C HIS A 73 -4.23 1.10 -1.34
N GLY A 74 -4.40 -0.18 -1.69
CA GLY A 74 -3.69 -1.32 -1.12
C GLY A 74 -2.23 -1.47 -1.58
N PHE A 75 -1.56 -2.53 -1.12
CA PHE A 75 -0.23 -2.92 -1.60
C PHE A 75 -0.31 -3.35 -3.08
N GLY A 76 0.66 -2.93 -3.88
CA GLY A 76 0.73 -3.27 -5.30
C GLY A 76 -0.34 -2.60 -6.19
N ALA A 77 -1.24 -1.83 -5.59
CA ALA A 77 -2.25 -1.04 -6.28
C ALA A 77 -1.80 0.42 -6.47
N SER A 78 -2.71 1.25 -6.95
CA SER A 78 -2.57 2.70 -7.09
C SER A 78 -3.94 3.35 -6.96
N LEU A 79 -4.03 4.65 -7.10
CA LEU A 79 -5.32 5.37 -7.15
C LEU A 79 -6.25 4.82 -8.24
N PHE A 80 -5.69 4.12 -9.25
CA PHE A 80 -6.48 3.45 -10.28
C PHE A 80 -7.49 2.44 -9.69
N SER A 81 -7.18 1.76 -8.59
CA SER A 81 -8.10 0.79 -7.98
C SER A 81 -9.47 1.39 -7.61
N TRP A 82 -9.55 2.71 -7.47
CA TRP A 82 -10.77 3.43 -7.15
C TRP A 82 -11.58 3.89 -8.37
N HIS A 83 -11.14 3.53 -9.60
CA HIS A 83 -11.72 4.04 -10.86
C HIS A 83 -13.22 3.81 -11.00
N ALA A 84 -13.74 2.69 -10.48
CA ALA A 84 -15.15 2.33 -10.59
C ALA A 84 -16.07 3.11 -9.62
N VAL A 85 -15.50 3.68 -8.54
CA VAL A 85 -16.30 4.25 -7.44
C VAL A 85 -16.00 5.73 -7.14
N MET A 86 -14.88 6.25 -7.64
CA MET A 86 -14.48 7.63 -7.34
C MET A 86 -15.49 8.67 -7.84
N GLU A 87 -15.97 8.54 -9.08
CA GLU A 87 -16.96 9.46 -9.64
C GLU A 87 -18.30 9.40 -8.88
N PRO A 88 -18.94 8.24 -8.64
CA PRO A 88 -20.15 8.17 -7.83
C PRO A 88 -20.00 8.76 -6.43
N ILE A 89 -18.88 8.51 -5.74
CA ILE A 89 -18.61 9.10 -4.40
C ILE A 89 -18.52 10.63 -4.52
N SER A 90 -17.93 11.15 -5.59
CA SER A 90 -17.76 12.61 -5.80
C SER A 90 -19.07 13.38 -5.94
N GLN A 91 -20.17 12.70 -6.18
CA GLN A 91 -21.52 13.31 -6.16
C GLN A 91 -21.99 13.63 -4.73
N HIS A 92 -21.33 13.10 -3.71
CA HIS A 92 -21.63 13.31 -2.29
C HIS A 92 -20.63 14.23 -1.58
N GLY A 93 -19.57 14.68 -2.28
CA GLY A 93 -18.56 15.56 -1.70
C GLY A 93 -17.31 15.65 -2.55
N THR A 94 -16.24 16.13 -1.97
CA THR A 94 -14.92 16.17 -2.63
C THR A 94 -14.16 14.87 -2.35
N VAL A 95 -13.63 14.22 -3.40
CA VAL A 95 -12.89 12.96 -3.32
C VAL A 95 -11.47 13.20 -3.76
N LEU A 96 -10.51 12.87 -2.92
CA LEU A 96 -9.07 12.85 -3.21
C LEU A 96 -8.58 11.41 -3.21
N ALA A 97 -8.00 10.94 -4.30
CA ALA A 97 -7.25 9.70 -4.38
C ALA A 97 -5.80 10.01 -4.72
N TYR A 98 -4.83 9.33 -4.10
CA TYR A 98 -3.41 9.57 -4.34
C TYR A 98 -2.61 8.27 -4.33
N ASP A 99 -1.44 8.32 -4.97
CA ASP A 99 -0.48 7.22 -4.95
C ASP A 99 0.55 7.44 -3.83
N ARG A 100 0.76 6.41 -3.00
CA ARG A 100 1.85 6.43 -2.02
C ARG A 100 3.21 6.18 -2.68
N PRO A 101 4.34 6.66 -2.12
CA PRO A 101 5.68 6.28 -2.59
C PRO A 101 5.82 4.78 -2.79
N ALA A 102 6.58 4.35 -3.79
CA ALA A 102 6.72 3.01 -4.37
C ALA A 102 5.57 2.56 -5.28
N PHE A 103 4.42 3.21 -5.27
CA PHE A 103 3.23 2.79 -6.03
C PHE A 103 2.79 3.86 -7.02
N GLY A 104 1.92 3.46 -7.95
CA GLY A 104 1.33 4.36 -8.94
C GLY A 104 2.36 5.18 -9.70
N LEU A 105 2.09 6.47 -9.84
CA LEU A 105 2.93 7.43 -10.55
C LEU A 105 3.60 8.48 -9.64
N THR A 106 3.47 8.34 -8.32
CA THR A 106 4.21 9.15 -7.35
C THR A 106 5.71 8.92 -7.51
N ASP A 107 6.50 9.96 -7.30
CA ASP A 107 7.96 9.91 -7.37
C ASP A 107 8.53 8.82 -6.44
N ARG A 108 9.67 8.29 -6.86
CA ARG A 108 10.38 7.21 -6.17
C ARG A 108 11.76 7.68 -5.74
N PRO A 109 11.89 8.36 -4.57
CA PRO A 109 13.18 8.82 -4.08
C PRO A 109 14.17 7.67 -3.92
N MET A 110 15.37 7.82 -4.49
CA MET A 110 16.45 6.83 -4.36
C MET A 110 17.41 7.16 -3.23
N THR A 111 17.36 8.38 -2.76
CA THR A 111 18.10 8.90 -1.60
C THR A 111 17.20 9.86 -0.84
N TRP A 112 17.35 9.91 0.47
CA TRP A 112 16.60 10.80 1.35
C TRP A 112 17.42 11.19 2.57
N THR A 113 17.01 12.25 3.23
CA THR A 113 17.49 12.66 4.55
C THR A 113 16.31 12.63 5.52
N GLY A 114 16.52 12.18 6.76
CA GLY A 114 15.43 12.05 7.73
C GLY A 114 14.67 10.74 7.61
N GLU A 115 13.35 10.80 7.76
CA GLU A 115 12.48 9.61 7.73
C GLU A 115 12.49 8.93 6.36
N ASN A 116 12.42 7.61 6.38
CA ASN A 116 12.39 6.80 5.14
C ASN A 116 11.03 7.00 4.43
N PRO A 117 10.98 7.54 3.18
CA PRO A 117 9.74 7.83 2.47
C PRO A 117 8.87 6.60 2.20
N TYR A 118 9.40 5.41 2.41
CA TYR A 118 8.72 4.13 2.21
C TYR A 118 8.22 3.52 3.53
N SER A 119 8.41 4.18 4.67
CA SER A 119 7.96 3.69 5.97
C SER A 119 6.46 3.86 6.17
N SER A 120 5.91 3.14 7.15
CA SER A 120 4.52 3.33 7.58
C SER A 120 4.29 4.73 8.12
N GLN A 121 5.25 5.29 8.89
CA GLN A 121 5.16 6.64 9.43
C GLN A 121 5.12 7.69 8.30
N SER A 122 5.99 7.59 7.31
CA SER A 122 5.95 8.49 6.15
C SER A 122 4.63 8.44 5.38
N SER A 123 3.94 7.29 5.37
CA SER A 123 2.61 7.20 4.78
C SER A 123 1.56 7.99 5.57
N VAL A 124 1.69 8.05 6.90
CA VAL A 124 0.85 8.87 7.79
C VAL A 124 1.17 10.35 7.61
N ASP A 125 2.46 10.72 7.64
CA ASP A 125 2.92 12.11 7.49
C ASP A 125 2.52 12.67 6.11
N LEU A 126 2.65 11.87 5.05
CA LEU A 126 2.21 12.23 3.71
C LEU A 126 0.70 12.52 3.66
N LEU A 127 -0.11 11.70 4.30
CA LEU A 127 -1.56 11.94 4.36
C LEU A 127 -1.86 13.24 5.09
N LEU A 128 -1.18 13.53 6.20
CA LEU A 128 -1.30 14.80 6.90
C LEU A 128 -0.92 15.98 6.00
N GLY A 129 0.24 15.90 5.32
CA GLY A 129 0.72 16.92 4.40
C GLY A 129 -0.26 17.19 3.24
N LEU A 130 -0.91 16.14 2.71
CA LEU A 130 -1.95 16.28 1.69
C LEU A 130 -3.19 16.99 2.24
N LEU A 131 -3.68 16.60 3.43
CA LEU A 131 -4.82 17.26 4.05
C LEU A 131 -4.54 18.75 4.30
N ASP A 132 -3.33 19.09 4.76
CA ASP A 132 -2.93 20.47 5.02
C ASP A 132 -2.79 21.27 3.71
N HIS A 133 -2.16 20.69 2.69
CA HIS A 133 -2.02 21.33 1.38
C HIS A 133 -3.37 21.69 0.74
N PHE A 134 -4.35 20.79 0.84
CA PHE A 134 -5.69 21.02 0.30
C PHE A 134 -6.63 21.75 1.28
N ASN A 135 -6.13 22.18 2.45
CA ASN A 135 -6.91 22.82 3.52
C ASN A 135 -8.10 21.95 3.99
N ILE A 136 -7.94 20.63 3.98
CA ILE A 136 -8.94 19.67 4.45
C ILE A 136 -8.79 19.53 5.95
N GLN A 137 -9.70 20.12 6.72
CA GLN A 137 -9.65 20.08 8.18
C GLN A 137 -9.98 18.68 8.70
N LYS A 138 -10.95 18.01 8.10
CA LYS A 138 -11.43 16.69 8.52
C LYS A 138 -11.90 15.89 7.32
N ALA A 139 -11.61 14.60 7.26
CA ALA A 139 -11.95 13.72 6.15
C ALA A 139 -12.53 12.38 6.59
N ILE A 140 -13.33 11.76 5.72
CA ILE A 140 -13.66 10.34 5.75
C ILE A 140 -12.54 9.61 5.01
N LEU A 141 -11.81 8.73 5.71
CA LEU A 141 -10.73 7.96 5.10
C LEU A 141 -11.28 6.62 4.61
N VAL A 142 -11.11 6.33 3.33
CA VAL A 142 -11.52 5.08 2.69
C VAL A 142 -10.27 4.30 2.32
N GLY A 143 -9.96 3.23 3.04
CA GLY A 143 -8.71 2.49 2.86
C GLY A 143 -8.92 1.02 2.52
N ASN A 144 -8.35 0.57 1.40
CA ASN A 144 -8.32 -0.85 1.04
C ASN A 144 -7.01 -1.48 1.53
N SER A 145 -7.10 -2.66 2.16
CA SER A 145 -5.95 -3.49 2.53
C SER A 145 -4.91 -2.70 3.35
N ALA A 146 -3.68 -2.57 2.88
CA ALA A 146 -2.63 -1.73 3.47
C ALA A 146 -3.03 -0.26 3.55
N GLY A 147 -3.90 0.25 2.67
CA GLY A 147 -4.47 1.60 2.77
C GLY A 147 -5.37 1.75 3.98
N GLY A 148 -6.12 0.70 4.35
CA GLY A 148 -6.90 0.64 5.58
C GLY A 148 -6.00 0.69 6.82
N THR A 149 -4.86 0.00 6.80
CA THR A 149 -3.86 0.05 7.86
C THR A 149 -3.32 1.48 8.06
N VAL A 150 -2.98 2.18 6.95
CA VAL A 150 -2.53 3.58 7.01
C VAL A 150 -3.62 4.50 7.55
N ALA A 151 -4.89 4.33 7.13
CA ALA A 151 -6.02 5.12 7.62
C ALA A 151 -6.22 4.94 9.14
N MET A 152 -6.08 3.72 9.64
CA MET A 152 -6.17 3.41 11.07
C MET A 152 -4.99 4.02 11.86
N GLN A 153 -3.76 3.89 11.36
CA GLN A 153 -2.57 4.50 11.97
C GLN A 153 -2.67 6.02 12.00
N PHE A 154 -3.19 6.62 10.92
CA PHE A 154 -3.42 8.06 10.85
C PHE A 154 -4.42 8.53 11.91
N TYR A 155 -5.54 7.80 12.10
CA TYR A 155 -6.52 8.14 13.13
C TYR A 155 -5.93 8.10 14.53
N LEU A 156 -5.12 7.10 14.87
CA LEU A 156 -4.50 7.02 16.21
C LEU A 156 -3.57 8.21 16.50
N GLN A 157 -2.95 8.80 15.49
CA GLN A 157 -2.04 9.94 15.62
C GLN A 157 -2.76 11.29 15.47
N HIS A 158 -3.82 11.36 14.66
CA HIS A 158 -4.53 12.58 14.28
C HIS A 158 -6.06 12.40 14.34
N PRO A 159 -6.64 12.06 15.51
CA PRO A 159 -8.06 11.71 15.63
C PRO A 159 -8.99 12.87 15.26
N ASP A 160 -8.55 14.11 15.49
CA ASP A 160 -9.28 15.33 15.13
C ASP A 160 -9.37 15.59 13.62
N ARG A 161 -8.52 14.95 12.81
CA ARG A 161 -8.50 15.07 11.35
C ARG A 161 -9.37 14.02 10.64
N VAL A 162 -9.98 13.08 11.37
CA VAL A 162 -10.77 11.98 10.80
C VAL A 162 -12.23 12.05 11.25
N GLN A 163 -13.16 12.15 10.31
CA GLN A 163 -14.60 12.15 10.58
C GLN A 163 -15.14 10.74 10.77
N ALA A 164 -14.73 9.80 9.91
CA ALA A 164 -15.09 8.40 9.93
C ALA A 164 -14.06 7.55 9.16
N LEU A 165 -14.06 6.26 9.41
CA LEU A 165 -13.25 5.29 8.66
C LEU A 165 -14.17 4.38 7.83
N ILE A 166 -13.78 4.13 6.58
CA ILE A 166 -14.34 3.09 5.72
C ILE A 166 -13.19 2.15 5.37
N LEU A 167 -13.19 0.99 5.99
CA LEU A 167 -12.11 0.01 5.92
C LEU A 167 -12.53 -1.14 5.00
N VAL A 168 -11.82 -1.31 3.89
CA VAL A 168 -12.12 -2.31 2.86
C VAL A 168 -11.05 -3.39 2.91
N ASP A 169 -11.41 -4.58 3.37
CA ASP A 169 -10.48 -5.72 3.52
C ASP A 169 -9.14 -5.33 4.17
N PRO A 170 -9.14 -4.62 5.33
CA PRO A 170 -7.94 -4.00 5.89
C PRO A 170 -6.95 -5.03 6.44
N ALA A 171 -5.67 -4.88 6.08
CA ALA A 171 -4.58 -5.80 6.46
C ALA A 171 -4.06 -5.53 7.89
N VAL A 172 -4.90 -5.74 8.92
CA VAL A 172 -4.58 -5.41 10.31
C VAL A 172 -3.84 -6.55 11.03
N PHE A 173 -4.22 -7.80 10.74
CA PHE A 173 -3.67 -8.98 11.40
C PHE A 173 -2.60 -9.68 10.57
N GLU A 174 -2.36 -9.24 9.36
CA GLU A 174 -1.39 -9.79 8.43
C GLU A 174 0.02 -9.26 8.75
N GLY A 175 0.99 -10.16 8.75
CA GLY A 175 2.40 -9.79 8.87
C GLY A 175 2.93 -9.25 7.54
N GLY A 176 3.34 -7.97 7.49
CA GLY A 176 3.94 -7.39 6.29
C GLY A 176 5.31 -7.96 5.93
N GLY A 177 5.64 -8.01 4.61
CA GLY A 177 7.00 -8.02 4.11
C GLY A 177 7.83 -9.30 4.28
N GLY A 178 7.31 -10.49 3.97
CA GLY A 178 8.11 -11.73 3.93
C GLY A 178 8.49 -12.31 5.31
N PRO A 179 9.29 -13.39 5.36
CA PRO A 179 9.59 -14.10 6.59
C PRO A 179 10.27 -13.20 7.64
N SER A 180 9.75 -13.18 8.86
CA SER A 180 10.23 -12.31 9.94
C SER A 180 11.71 -12.48 10.29
N TRP A 181 12.25 -13.70 10.16
CA TRP A 181 13.67 -14.00 10.41
C TRP A 181 14.63 -13.40 9.38
N LEU A 182 14.14 -13.01 8.18
CA LEU A 182 14.93 -12.32 7.16
C LEU A 182 14.96 -10.79 7.33
N ARG A 183 14.04 -10.21 8.10
CA ARG A 183 13.93 -8.75 8.26
C ARG A 183 15.23 -8.05 8.66
N PRO A 184 16.06 -8.58 9.59
CA PRO A 184 17.32 -7.94 9.94
C PRO A 184 18.29 -7.77 8.75
N PHE A 185 18.08 -8.56 7.69
CA PHE A 185 18.95 -8.52 6.51
C PHE A 185 18.43 -7.61 5.40
N TYR A 186 17.12 -7.27 5.38
CA TYR A 186 16.53 -6.49 4.28
C TYR A 186 17.15 -5.12 4.09
N ASN A 187 17.62 -4.48 5.16
CA ASN A 187 18.27 -3.17 5.11
C ASN A 187 19.79 -3.22 5.02
N THR A 188 20.40 -4.41 4.82
CA THR A 188 21.84 -4.49 4.58
C THR A 188 22.20 -3.90 3.21
N PRO A 189 23.42 -3.33 3.06
CA PRO A 189 23.85 -2.77 1.77
C PRO A 189 23.78 -3.79 0.62
N GLU A 190 24.10 -5.06 0.89
CA GLU A 190 24.05 -6.16 -0.07
C GLU A 190 22.63 -6.42 -0.56
N MET A 191 21.68 -6.48 0.37
CA MET A 191 20.28 -6.70 0.03
C MET A 191 19.65 -5.47 -0.64
N ASN A 192 20.01 -4.27 -0.23
CA ASN A 192 19.59 -3.05 -0.93
C ASN A 192 20.13 -2.99 -2.36
N HIS A 193 21.33 -3.54 -2.59
CA HIS A 193 21.88 -3.65 -3.93
C HIS A 193 21.14 -4.69 -4.79
N LEU A 194 20.91 -5.91 -4.25
CA LEU A 194 20.30 -7.02 -4.99
C LEU A 194 18.77 -7.01 -4.99
N GLY A 195 18.15 -6.29 -4.06
CA GLY A 195 16.70 -6.25 -3.85
C GLY A 195 15.88 -6.00 -5.11
N PRO A 196 16.26 -5.06 -6.00
CA PRO A 196 15.57 -4.85 -7.26
C PRO A 196 15.51 -6.10 -8.15
N LEU A 197 16.57 -6.93 -8.16
CA LEU A 197 16.57 -8.19 -8.91
C LEU A 197 15.58 -9.21 -8.33
N PHE A 198 15.47 -9.28 -6.99
CA PHE A 198 14.45 -10.11 -6.34
C PHE A 198 13.05 -9.64 -6.71
N VAL A 199 12.78 -8.35 -6.64
CA VAL A 199 11.46 -7.78 -7.01
C VAL A 199 11.12 -8.11 -8.46
N ARG A 200 12.07 -7.95 -9.39
CA ARG A 200 11.86 -8.34 -10.80
C ARG A 200 11.60 -9.84 -10.96
N SER A 201 12.31 -10.68 -10.20
CA SER A 201 12.16 -12.14 -10.30
C SER A 201 10.77 -12.63 -9.87
N ILE A 202 10.12 -11.92 -8.95
CA ILE A 202 8.77 -12.23 -8.46
C ILE A 202 7.66 -11.42 -9.16
N GLN A 203 7.98 -10.61 -10.16
CA GLN A 203 7.00 -9.77 -10.87
C GLN A 203 5.82 -10.59 -11.40
N LYS A 204 6.09 -11.77 -11.97
CA LYS A 204 5.02 -12.66 -12.47
C LYS A 204 4.09 -13.11 -11.34
N SER A 205 4.65 -13.52 -10.20
CA SER A 205 3.86 -13.92 -9.02
C SER A 205 3.09 -12.71 -8.44
N GLY A 206 3.65 -11.50 -8.53
CA GLY A 206 2.95 -10.26 -8.18
C GLY A 206 1.73 -10.02 -9.05
N LEU A 207 1.81 -10.31 -10.36
CA LEU A 207 0.65 -10.24 -11.25
C LEU A 207 -0.39 -11.33 -10.96
N ASP A 208 0.02 -12.50 -10.47
CA ASP A 208 -0.91 -13.54 -10.02
C ASP A 208 -1.69 -13.12 -8.77
N LEU A 209 -1.15 -12.22 -7.92
CA LEU A 209 -1.89 -11.64 -6.80
C LEU A 209 -3.11 -10.84 -7.27
N ILE A 210 -3.06 -10.17 -8.43
CA ILE A 210 -4.22 -9.48 -9.01
C ILE A 210 -5.35 -10.48 -9.26
N ARG A 211 -5.03 -11.67 -9.82
CA ARG A 211 -6.03 -12.72 -10.03
C ARG A 211 -6.58 -13.28 -8.72
N MET A 212 -5.72 -13.45 -7.71
CA MET A 212 -6.13 -13.94 -6.40
C MET A 212 -7.02 -12.96 -5.65
N ALA A 213 -6.83 -11.66 -5.88
CA ALA A 213 -7.62 -10.60 -5.26
C ALA A 213 -9.08 -10.59 -5.73
N TRP A 214 -9.37 -11.16 -6.88
CA TRP A 214 -10.72 -11.22 -7.44
C TRP A 214 -11.41 -12.55 -7.10
N TYR A 215 -12.71 -12.48 -6.82
CA TYR A 215 -13.60 -13.64 -6.72
C TYR A 215 -13.63 -14.40 -8.04
N ASP A 216 -13.91 -13.66 -9.13
CA ASP A 216 -13.95 -14.17 -10.50
C ASP A 216 -12.89 -13.48 -11.39
N PRO A 217 -11.68 -14.05 -11.49
CA PRO A 217 -10.61 -13.47 -12.29
C PRO A 217 -10.92 -13.34 -13.79
N SER A 218 -11.96 -14.03 -14.30
CA SER A 218 -12.36 -13.92 -15.71
C SER A 218 -12.98 -12.56 -16.04
N LYS A 219 -13.43 -11.82 -15.04
CA LYS A 219 -13.99 -10.47 -15.15
C LYS A 219 -12.93 -9.37 -15.20
N ILE A 220 -11.65 -9.69 -14.95
CA ILE A 220 -10.56 -8.72 -15.06
C ILE A 220 -10.41 -8.33 -16.53
N THR A 221 -10.77 -7.10 -16.85
CA THR A 221 -10.69 -6.56 -18.22
C THR A 221 -9.26 -6.21 -18.59
N GLN A 222 -8.98 -6.03 -19.90
CA GLN A 222 -7.69 -5.54 -20.35
C GLN A 222 -7.38 -4.14 -19.75
N ALA A 223 -8.39 -3.27 -19.65
CA ALA A 223 -8.24 -1.95 -19.04
C ALA A 223 -7.83 -2.04 -17.57
N THR A 224 -8.40 -2.99 -16.81
CA THR A 224 -7.99 -3.27 -15.42
C THR A 224 -6.54 -3.75 -15.36
N TRP A 225 -6.16 -4.69 -16.23
CA TRP A 225 -4.76 -5.15 -16.31
C TRP A 225 -3.80 -4.00 -16.64
N ASP A 226 -4.13 -3.17 -17.61
CA ASP A 226 -3.30 -2.03 -18.01
C ASP A 226 -3.16 -1.01 -16.88
N GLY A 227 -4.23 -0.75 -16.13
CA GLY A 227 -4.21 0.14 -14.97
C GLY A 227 -3.26 -0.36 -13.86
N TYR A 228 -3.35 -1.64 -13.49
CA TYR A 228 -2.48 -2.23 -12.46
C TYR A 228 -1.03 -2.41 -12.91
N THR A 229 -0.77 -2.64 -14.20
CA THR A 229 0.58 -2.87 -14.70
C THR A 229 1.29 -1.60 -15.17
N ARG A 230 0.56 -0.51 -15.42
CA ARG A 230 1.13 0.78 -15.84
C ARG A 230 2.26 1.27 -14.91
N PRO A 231 2.12 1.23 -13.56
CA PRO A 231 3.18 1.66 -12.65
C PRO A 231 4.49 0.88 -12.75
N LEU A 232 4.45 -0.36 -13.27
CA LEU A 232 5.64 -1.18 -13.50
C LEU A 232 6.48 -0.70 -14.70
N LYS A 233 5.95 0.27 -15.47
CA LYS A 233 6.68 0.95 -16.55
C LYS A 233 7.34 2.25 -16.08
N ALA A 234 7.13 2.66 -14.84
CA ALA A 234 7.76 3.86 -14.29
C ALA A 234 9.18 3.57 -13.80
N ASP A 235 10.09 4.54 -13.99
CA ASP A 235 11.47 4.43 -13.52
C ASP A 235 11.54 4.08 -12.04
N ASN A 236 12.53 3.24 -11.68
CA ASN A 236 12.82 2.82 -10.32
C ASN A 236 11.68 2.07 -9.58
N TRP A 237 10.68 1.54 -10.28
CA TRP A 237 9.57 0.83 -9.64
C TRP A 237 10.04 -0.35 -8.77
N ASP A 238 11.04 -1.08 -9.24
CA ASP A 238 11.63 -2.24 -8.60
C ASP A 238 12.45 -1.89 -7.35
N ARG A 239 13.22 -0.80 -7.42
CA ARG A 239 14.01 -0.28 -6.29
C ARG A 239 13.10 0.27 -5.19
N ALA A 240 12.11 1.06 -5.57
CA ALA A 240 11.15 1.63 -4.65
C ALA A 240 10.32 0.54 -3.95
N LEU A 241 9.87 -0.48 -4.68
CA LEU A 241 9.15 -1.61 -4.10
C LEU A 241 10.04 -2.44 -3.16
N TRP A 242 11.34 -2.56 -3.48
CA TRP A 242 12.29 -3.16 -2.53
C TRP A 242 12.41 -2.34 -1.25
N TYR A 243 12.62 -1.02 -1.35
CA TYR A 243 12.72 -0.14 -0.18
C TYR A 243 11.45 -0.15 0.67
N PHE A 244 10.27 -0.15 0.03
CA PHE A 244 9.00 -0.32 0.73
C PHE A 244 8.93 -1.67 1.47
N THR A 245 9.33 -2.77 0.82
CA THR A 245 9.35 -4.10 1.44
C THR A 245 10.32 -4.15 2.63
N ALA A 246 11.50 -3.56 2.48
CA ALA A 246 12.51 -3.50 3.53
C ALA A 246 12.12 -2.61 4.72
N ALA A 247 11.32 -1.56 4.47
CA ALA A 247 10.79 -0.67 5.50
C ALA A 247 9.54 -1.23 6.20
N SER A 248 8.88 -2.25 5.63
CA SER A 248 7.64 -2.82 6.17
C SER A 248 7.84 -3.44 7.55
N GLN A 249 6.97 -3.09 8.49
CA GLN A 249 6.96 -3.61 9.85
C GLN A 249 5.63 -4.32 10.15
N VAL A 250 5.64 -5.15 11.18
CA VAL A 250 4.38 -5.68 11.74
C VAL A 250 3.67 -4.55 12.45
N SER A 251 2.40 -4.37 12.12
CA SER A 251 1.58 -3.35 12.77
C SER A 251 1.21 -3.78 14.20
N ASP A 252 1.20 -2.82 15.10
CA ASP A 252 0.70 -2.96 16.47
C ASP A 252 -0.80 -2.62 16.61
N LEU A 253 -1.46 -2.23 15.52
CA LEU A 253 -2.89 -1.91 15.48
C LEU A 253 -3.80 -2.89 16.23
N PRO A 254 -3.55 -4.22 16.22
CA PRO A 254 -4.36 -5.15 17.00
C PRO A 254 -4.41 -4.88 18.50
N GLN A 255 -3.42 -4.14 19.03
CA GLN A 255 -3.34 -3.78 20.47
C GLN A 255 -4.14 -2.51 20.78
N HIS A 256 -4.51 -1.72 19.77
CA HIS A 256 -5.13 -0.40 19.88
C HIS A 256 -6.59 -0.34 19.41
N LEU A 257 -7.21 -1.48 19.05
CA LEU A 257 -8.55 -1.51 18.46
C LEU A 257 -9.63 -0.87 19.34
N GLY A 258 -9.47 -0.92 20.68
CA GLY A 258 -10.38 -0.27 21.61
C GLY A 258 -10.31 1.27 21.65
N GLU A 259 -9.33 1.88 20.98
CA GLU A 259 -9.12 3.33 20.96
C GLU A 259 -9.88 4.03 19.82
N PHE A 260 -10.52 3.27 18.93
CA PHE A 260 -11.26 3.79 17.78
C PHE A 260 -12.65 4.29 18.18
N ASN A 261 -12.72 5.51 18.72
CA ASN A 261 -13.95 6.14 19.20
C ASN A 261 -14.57 7.05 18.12
N LEU A 262 -14.78 6.50 16.92
CA LEU A 262 -15.41 7.19 15.80
C LEU A 262 -16.26 6.18 15.00
N PRO A 263 -17.21 6.63 14.14
CA PRO A 263 -17.95 5.73 13.27
C PRO A 263 -17.02 5.01 12.28
N VAL A 264 -17.14 3.67 12.22
CA VAL A 264 -16.35 2.82 11.30
C VAL A 264 -17.29 1.95 10.46
N LEU A 265 -17.13 2.00 9.14
CA LEU A 265 -17.69 1.01 8.23
C LEU A 265 -16.60 0.03 7.83
N VAL A 266 -16.82 -1.24 8.08
CA VAL A 266 -15.91 -2.33 7.65
C VAL A 266 -16.59 -3.10 6.53
N ILE A 267 -15.94 -3.17 5.37
CA ILE A 267 -16.44 -3.86 4.18
C ILE A 267 -15.47 -4.99 3.84
N THR A 268 -16.00 -6.16 3.47
CA THR A 268 -15.18 -7.28 2.98
C THR A 268 -15.92 -8.05 1.89
N GLY A 269 -15.17 -8.65 0.97
CA GLY A 269 -15.71 -9.68 0.10
C GLY A 269 -15.96 -10.99 0.86
N ASP A 270 -16.95 -11.77 0.43
CA ASP A 270 -17.28 -13.07 1.07
C ASP A 270 -16.21 -14.17 0.81
N THR A 271 -15.31 -13.92 -0.14
CA THR A 271 -14.29 -14.86 -0.61
C THR A 271 -12.89 -14.25 -0.74
N ASP A 272 -12.53 -13.32 0.13
CA ASP A 272 -11.19 -12.72 0.10
C ASP A 272 -10.13 -13.78 0.43
N LYS A 273 -9.19 -13.98 -0.53
CA LYS A 273 -8.07 -14.91 -0.45
C LYS A 273 -6.75 -14.22 -0.06
N ILE A 274 -6.72 -12.89 0.01
CA ILE A 274 -5.56 -12.08 0.38
C ILE A 274 -5.60 -11.76 1.88
N VAL A 275 -6.69 -11.11 2.32
CA VAL A 275 -7.02 -10.91 3.73
C VAL A 275 -8.27 -11.74 4.02
N PRO A 276 -8.13 -12.93 4.63
CA PRO A 276 -9.27 -13.81 4.84
C PRO A 276 -10.46 -13.05 5.45
N THR A 277 -11.64 -13.19 4.86
CA THR A 277 -12.90 -12.54 5.32
C THR A 277 -13.08 -12.64 6.83
N ALA A 278 -12.70 -13.78 7.43
CA ALA A 278 -12.77 -13.99 8.87
C ALA A 278 -11.92 -12.99 9.69
N ASN A 279 -10.79 -12.52 9.15
CA ASN A 279 -9.95 -11.51 9.80
C ASN A 279 -10.64 -10.15 9.79
N THR A 280 -11.29 -9.76 8.69
CA THR A 280 -12.05 -8.53 8.59
C THR A 280 -13.31 -8.56 9.49
N VAL A 281 -14.00 -9.70 9.58
CA VAL A 281 -15.11 -9.93 10.54
C VAL A 281 -14.63 -9.80 11.98
N ARG A 282 -13.47 -10.39 12.30
CA ARG A 282 -12.83 -10.28 13.62
C ARG A 282 -12.51 -8.81 13.94
N LEU A 283 -11.97 -8.05 12.97
CA LEU A 283 -11.68 -6.64 13.17
C LEU A 283 -12.95 -5.85 13.50
N ALA A 284 -14.01 -6.02 12.70
CA ALA A 284 -15.28 -5.33 12.92
C ALA A 284 -15.87 -5.61 14.32
N SER A 285 -15.71 -6.87 14.80
CA SER A 285 -16.17 -7.25 16.13
C SER A 285 -15.32 -6.70 17.28
N ALA A 286 -14.08 -6.28 17.00
CA ALA A 286 -13.14 -5.76 18.00
C ALA A 286 -13.16 -4.22 18.08
N LEU A 287 -13.72 -3.54 17.09
CA LEU A 287 -13.88 -2.08 17.08
C LEU A 287 -15.14 -1.66 17.85
N PRO A 288 -15.10 -0.57 18.66
CA PRO A 288 -16.21 -0.17 19.52
C PRO A 288 -17.49 0.24 18.78
N ASP A 289 -17.37 0.93 17.63
CA ASP A 289 -18.50 1.44 16.82
C ASP A 289 -18.29 1.10 15.34
N ALA A 290 -18.34 -0.19 15.02
CA ALA A 290 -18.16 -0.66 13.65
C ALA A 290 -19.42 -1.31 13.09
N LYS A 291 -19.79 -0.89 11.88
CA LYS A 291 -20.79 -1.56 11.04
C LYS A 291 -20.06 -2.46 10.05
N LEU A 292 -20.41 -3.76 10.01
CA LEU A 292 -19.85 -4.73 9.06
C LEU A 292 -20.80 -4.91 7.86
N VAL A 293 -20.21 -4.91 6.66
CA VAL A 293 -20.90 -5.30 5.41
C VAL A 293 -20.04 -6.35 4.69
N ILE A 294 -20.63 -7.51 4.42
CA ILE A 294 -20.00 -8.58 3.62
C ILE A 294 -20.63 -8.54 2.23
N ILE A 295 -19.83 -8.30 1.21
CA ILE A 295 -20.28 -8.21 -0.18
C ILE A 295 -20.20 -9.59 -0.83
N PRO A 296 -21.31 -10.15 -1.32
CA PRO A 296 -21.32 -11.46 -1.94
C PRO A 296 -20.63 -11.45 -3.29
N GLN A 297 -20.03 -12.60 -3.65
CA GLN A 297 -19.32 -12.78 -4.91
C GLN A 297 -18.23 -11.71 -5.15
N ALA A 298 -17.50 -11.38 -4.09
CA ALA A 298 -16.38 -10.46 -4.12
C ALA A 298 -15.18 -11.04 -3.36
N GLY A 299 -14.00 -10.74 -3.85
CA GLY A 299 -12.71 -11.03 -3.21
C GLY A 299 -12.19 -9.80 -2.46
N HIS A 300 -10.87 -9.54 -2.60
CA HIS A 300 -10.13 -8.48 -1.91
C HIS A 300 -10.40 -7.06 -2.42
N VAL A 301 -11.08 -6.93 -3.56
CA VAL A 301 -11.37 -5.65 -4.22
C VAL A 301 -12.87 -5.49 -4.48
N PRO A 302 -13.74 -5.57 -3.45
CA PRO A 302 -15.19 -5.50 -3.61
C PRO A 302 -15.65 -4.19 -4.27
N HIS A 303 -14.90 -3.10 -4.15
CA HIS A 303 -15.15 -1.82 -4.81
C HIS A 303 -14.94 -1.87 -6.33
N GLU A 304 -14.21 -2.86 -6.84
CA GLU A 304 -14.05 -3.10 -8.28
C GLU A 304 -14.98 -4.19 -8.78
N GLU A 305 -15.18 -5.26 -7.99
CA GLU A 305 -15.97 -6.43 -8.41
C GLU A 305 -17.48 -6.21 -8.30
N GLN A 306 -17.91 -5.52 -7.26
CA GLN A 306 -19.32 -5.26 -6.95
C GLN A 306 -19.55 -3.77 -6.60
N PRO A 307 -19.20 -2.83 -7.51
CA PRO A 307 -19.20 -1.40 -7.20
C PRO A 307 -20.57 -0.87 -6.75
N ALA A 308 -21.68 -1.44 -7.27
CA ALA A 308 -23.01 -1.02 -6.88
C ALA A 308 -23.32 -1.34 -5.41
N LEU A 309 -23.01 -2.55 -4.94
CA LEU A 309 -23.20 -2.96 -3.55
C LEU A 309 -22.24 -2.22 -2.60
N PHE A 310 -21.02 -2.00 -3.04
CA PHE A 310 -20.03 -1.22 -2.32
C PHE A 310 -20.48 0.22 -2.11
N LEU A 311 -20.94 0.89 -3.17
CA LEU A 311 -21.46 2.26 -3.11
C LEU A 311 -22.73 2.35 -2.25
N GLN A 312 -23.63 1.38 -2.34
CA GLN A 312 -24.80 1.32 -1.48
C GLN A 312 -24.38 1.32 0.00
N ALA A 313 -23.42 0.46 0.38
CA ALA A 313 -22.94 0.39 1.76
C ALA A 313 -22.35 1.73 2.25
N ILE A 314 -21.54 2.39 1.40
CA ILE A 314 -20.99 3.72 1.70
C ILE A 314 -22.09 4.75 1.87
N PHE A 315 -23.04 4.85 0.91
CA PHE A 315 -24.07 5.87 0.94
C PHE A 315 -25.08 5.67 2.09
N GLU A 316 -25.33 4.44 2.50
CA GLU A 316 -26.09 4.16 3.72
C GLU A 316 -25.33 4.60 4.98
N PHE A 317 -24.02 4.36 5.03
CA PHE A 317 -23.20 4.71 6.18
C PHE A 317 -23.04 6.24 6.33
N ILE A 318 -22.73 6.97 5.27
CA ILE A 318 -22.54 8.42 5.36
C ILE A 318 -23.80 9.18 5.81
N LYS A 319 -24.99 8.63 5.58
CA LYS A 319 -26.24 9.19 6.12
C LYS A 319 -26.31 9.12 7.65
N THR A 320 -25.57 8.21 8.28
CA THR A 320 -25.58 8.00 9.73
C THR A 320 -24.57 8.86 10.48
N ILE A 321 -23.52 9.33 9.80
CA ILE A 321 -22.42 10.08 10.47
C ILE A 321 -22.63 11.61 10.52
N GLY A 322 -23.75 12.09 10.00
CA GLY A 322 -24.09 13.54 10.00
C GLY A 322 -23.17 14.39 9.12
N ASN A 323 -23.58 15.61 8.91
CA ASN A 323 -22.75 16.62 8.22
C ASN A 323 -21.83 17.33 9.20
#